data_ceb8e9f05c22702b6dcbabfc380a5040
#
_entry.id   ceb8e9f05c22702b6dcbabfc380a5040
#
_cell.length_a   1.000
_cell.length_b   1.000
_cell.length_c   1.000
_cell.angle_alpha   90.00
_cell.angle_beta   90.00
_cell.angle_gamma   90.00
#
_symmetry.space_group_name_H-M   'P 1'
#
loop_
_entity.id
_entity.type
_entity.pdbx_description
1 polymer ?
#
loop_
_entity_poly.entity_id
_entity_poly.type
_entity_poly.pdbx_seq_one_letter_code
_entity_poly.pdbx_strand_id
1 'polypeptide(L)'
;MSNWLPEAMLTVPRDQFVPERQRPQAYADTPLPIGHDQTISQPYIVAFMTEALDVQPGDSVLEIGTGSGYQAAVLGTLARTVYTIEIVAPLAERARETLRRLGYRNVEVRTGNGYLGWPEHAPFDRIMVTAAPNEVPPALIKQLKVGGLMAIPVGTTSQELRILRRTETGTETLKTLPVRFVPMTGKPKG
;
A
#
# COMPACT_ATOMS: atom_id res chain seq x y z
N MET A 1 -16.71 -11.06 -3.43
CA MET A 1 -15.36 -10.87 -4.01
C MET A 1 -15.52 -10.48 -5.46
N SER A 2 -14.88 -9.39 -5.86
CA SER A 2 -14.82 -8.97 -7.25
C SER A 2 -14.07 -10.02 -8.08
N ASN A 3 -14.55 -10.33 -9.29
CA ASN A 3 -13.98 -11.39 -10.12
C ASN A 3 -12.52 -11.12 -10.59
N TRP A 4 -12.05 -9.86 -10.50
CA TRP A 4 -10.72 -9.43 -10.96
C TRP A 4 -9.61 -9.56 -9.90
N LEU A 5 -9.94 -9.60 -8.59
CA LEU A 5 -8.94 -9.65 -7.54
C LEU A 5 -8.14 -10.97 -7.53
N PRO A 6 -8.77 -12.16 -7.65
CA PRO A 6 -8.03 -13.41 -7.80
C PRO A 6 -7.07 -13.37 -8.99
N GLU A 7 -7.50 -12.82 -10.12
CA GLU A 7 -6.66 -12.70 -11.33
C GLU A 7 -5.46 -11.79 -11.08
N ALA A 8 -5.66 -10.59 -10.50
CA ALA A 8 -4.56 -9.69 -10.15
C ALA A 8 -3.54 -10.34 -9.21
N MET A 9 -4.01 -11.08 -8.19
CA MET A 9 -3.12 -11.78 -7.26
C MET A 9 -2.37 -12.95 -7.90
N LEU A 10 -2.97 -13.64 -8.88
CA LEU A 10 -2.36 -14.75 -9.60
C LEU A 10 -1.35 -14.29 -10.65
N THR A 11 -1.54 -13.12 -11.26
CA THR A 11 -0.65 -12.60 -12.31
C THR A 11 0.63 -11.98 -11.76
N VAL A 12 0.64 -11.53 -10.49
CA VAL A 12 1.83 -10.93 -9.86
C VAL A 12 2.68 -12.02 -9.19
N PRO A 13 3.90 -12.33 -9.72
CA PRO A 13 4.75 -13.40 -9.20
C PRO A 13 5.35 -13.00 -7.85
N ARG A 14 4.68 -13.33 -6.75
CA ARG A 14 5.04 -12.91 -5.39
C ARG A 14 6.46 -13.34 -4.98
N ASP A 15 6.92 -14.50 -5.46
CA ASP A 15 8.27 -15.03 -5.22
C ASP A 15 9.40 -14.09 -5.75
N GLN A 16 9.08 -13.24 -6.73
CA GLN A 16 10.01 -12.24 -7.27
C GLN A 16 10.17 -10.99 -6.36
N PHE A 17 9.30 -10.84 -5.36
CA PHE A 17 9.27 -9.71 -4.42
C PHE A 17 9.81 -10.05 -3.02
N VAL A 18 10.30 -11.26 -2.83
CA VAL A 18 10.91 -11.71 -1.57
C VAL A 18 12.40 -12.01 -1.77
N PRO A 19 13.22 -11.91 -0.70
CA PRO A 19 14.60 -12.40 -0.73
C PRO A 19 14.65 -13.88 -1.14
N GLU A 20 15.73 -14.30 -1.81
CA GLU A 20 15.88 -15.66 -2.33
C GLU A 20 15.61 -16.75 -1.27
N ARG A 21 16.10 -16.54 -0.05
CA ARG A 21 15.87 -17.46 1.09
C ARG A 21 14.39 -17.60 1.48
N GLN A 22 13.52 -16.66 1.10
CA GLN A 22 12.09 -16.66 1.40
C GLN A 22 11.24 -17.22 0.25
N ARG A 23 11.82 -17.42 -0.95
CA ARG A 23 11.08 -17.90 -2.14
C ARG A 23 10.30 -19.19 -1.90
N PRO A 24 10.85 -20.21 -1.19
CA PRO A 24 10.07 -21.43 -0.94
C PRO A 24 8.77 -21.21 -0.15
N GLN A 25 8.69 -20.12 0.61
CA GLN A 25 7.52 -19.76 1.42
C GLN A 25 6.72 -18.58 0.84
N ALA A 26 7.10 -18.08 -0.34
CA ALA A 26 6.54 -16.85 -0.90
C ALA A 26 5.00 -16.85 -0.97
N TYR A 27 4.40 -18.00 -1.20
CA TYR A 27 2.94 -18.16 -1.35
C TYR A 27 2.23 -18.67 -0.09
N ALA A 28 2.96 -18.89 1.02
CA ALA A 28 2.35 -19.16 2.32
C ALA A 28 1.54 -17.95 2.79
N ASP A 29 0.38 -18.19 3.41
CA ASP A 29 -0.49 -17.11 3.90
C ASP A 29 0.01 -16.52 5.22
N THR A 30 1.22 -15.96 5.16
CA THR A 30 1.93 -15.35 6.28
C THR A 30 2.79 -14.17 5.81
N PRO A 31 3.06 -13.16 6.66
CA PRO A 31 4.05 -12.14 6.35
C PRO A 31 5.46 -12.74 6.33
N LEU A 32 6.33 -12.24 5.44
CA LEU A 32 7.71 -12.71 5.32
C LEU A 32 8.69 -11.53 5.45
N PRO A 33 9.86 -11.71 6.09
CA PRO A 33 10.85 -10.66 6.24
C PRO A 33 11.49 -10.32 4.87
N ILE A 34 11.61 -9.02 4.61
CA ILE A 34 12.24 -8.48 3.40
C ILE A 34 13.53 -7.68 3.70
N GLY A 35 13.99 -7.70 4.95
CA GLY A 35 15.14 -6.93 5.44
C GLY A 35 14.71 -5.59 6.06
N HIS A 36 15.66 -4.93 6.73
CA HIS A 36 15.44 -3.64 7.39
C HIS A 36 14.27 -3.63 8.39
N ASP A 37 14.04 -4.76 9.09
CA ASP A 37 12.93 -4.99 10.02
C ASP A 37 11.54 -4.79 9.38
N GLN A 38 11.46 -4.90 8.04
CA GLN A 38 10.22 -4.82 7.28
C GLN A 38 9.80 -6.19 6.74
N THR A 39 8.50 -6.29 6.40
CA THR A 39 7.90 -7.51 5.88
C THR A 39 7.09 -7.23 4.62
N ILE A 40 6.99 -8.23 3.73
CA ILE A 40 5.91 -8.31 2.76
C ILE A 40 4.66 -8.81 3.49
N SER A 41 3.53 -8.13 3.32
CA SER A 41 2.28 -8.47 4.00
C SER A 41 1.78 -9.87 3.61
N GLN A 42 1.05 -10.52 4.53
CA GLN A 42 0.33 -11.76 4.29
C GLN A 42 -0.57 -11.65 3.04
N PRO A 43 -0.60 -12.65 2.15
CA PRO A 43 -1.45 -12.63 0.95
C PRO A 43 -2.92 -12.29 1.22
N TYR A 44 -3.51 -12.86 2.26
CA TYR A 44 -4.89 -12.54 2.67
C TYR A 44 -5.08 -11.04 2.94
N ILE A 45 -4.14 -10.39 3.63
CA ILE A 45 -4.20 -8.95 3.94
C ILE A 45 -4.07 -8.10 2.67
N VAL A 46 -3.16 -8.48 1.76
CA VAL A 46 -3.03 -7.81 0.45
C VAL A 46 -4.35 -7.89 -0.31
N ALA A 47 -4.94 -9.08 -0.40
CA ALA A 47 -6.24 -9.29 -1.07
C ALA A 47 -7.35 -8.46 -0.42
N PHE A 48 -7.48 -8.55 0.90
CA PHE A 48 -8.51 -7.84 1.66
C PHE A 48 -8.44 -6.31 1.47
N MET A 49 -7.24 -5.73 1.61
CA MET A 49 -7.04 -4.29 1.46
C MET A 49 -7.30 -3.82 0.03
N THR A 50 -6.85 -4.60 -0.96
CA THR A 50 -7.06 -4.28 -2.38
C THR A 50 -8.55 -4.35 -2.75
N GLU A 51 -9.26 -5.37 -2.29
CA GLU A 51 -10.72 -5.49 -2.49
C GLU A 51 -11.48 -4.34 -1.82
N ALA A 52 -11.10 -4.01 -0.57
CA ALA A 52 -11.76 -2.95 0.19
C ALA A 52 -11.59 -1.55 -0.41
N LEU A 53 -10.51 -1.32 -1.17
CA LEU A 53 -10.29 -0.07 -1.90
C LEU A 53 -11.10 0.03 -3.19
N ASP A 54 -11.63 -1.07 -3.72
CA ASP A 54 -12.41 -1.09 -4.96
C ASP A 54 -11.75 -0.29 -6.10
N VAL A 55 -10.47 -0.61 -6.37
CA VAL A 55 -9.65 0.11 -7.37
C VAL A 55 -10.23 -0.08 -8.76
N GLN A 56 -10.40 1.02 -9.49
CA GLN A 56 -10.93 1.02 -10.86
C GLN A 56 -9.80 1.27 -11.90
N PRO A 57 -9.94 0.78 -13.15
CA PRO A 57 -8.90 0.90 -14.18
C PRO A 57 -8.47 2.34 -14.51
N GLY A 58 -9.32 3.33 -14.22
CA GLY A 58 -9.03 4.75 -14.41
C GLY A 58 -8.36 5.45 -13.22
N ASP A 59 -8.22 4.75 -12.09
CA ASP A 59 -7.80 5.35 -10.84
C ASP A 59 -6.30 5.74 -10.82
N SER A 60 -6.02 6.85 -10.13
CA SER A 60 -4.72 7.23 -9.61
C SER A 60 -4.63 6.83 -8.15
N VAL A 61 -3.69 5.96 -7.81
CA VAL A 61 -3.54 5.37 -6.48
C VAL A 61 -2.25 5.85 -5.83
N LEU A 62 -2.32 6.27 -4.56
CA LEU A 62 -1.15 6.48 -3.72
C LEU A 62 -0.97 5.30 -2.76
N GLU A 63 0.22 4.73 -2.73
CA GLU A 63 0.63 3.76 -1.71
C GLU A 63 1.68 4.36 -0.79
N ILE A 64 1.54 4.13 0.51
CA ILE A 64 2.53 4.48 1.53
C ILE A 64 3.11 3.20 2.14
N GLY A 65 4.41 3.00 1.98
CA GLY A 65 5.12 1.79 2.38
C GLY A 65 5.29 0.82 1.22
N THR A 66 6.12 1.17 0.23
CA THR A 66 6.41 0.32 -0.93
C THR A 66 6.94 -1.06 -0.53
N GLY A 67 7.80 -1.11 0.48
CA GLY A 67 8.42 -2.34 0.98
C GLY A 67 9.11 -3.13 -0.13
N SER A 68 8.57 -4.30 -0.44
CA SER A 68 9.06 -5.15 -1.53
C SER A 68 8.62 -4.68 -2.92
N GLY A 69 7.58 -3.86 -3.02
CA GLY A 69 6.90 -3.49 -4.26
C GLY A 69 5.75 -4.43 -4.68
N TYR A 70 5.46 -5.48 -3.89
CA TYR A 70 4.43 -6.46 -4.25
C TYR A 70 3.03 -5.85 -4.28
N GLN A 71 2.65 -5.11 -3.23
CA GLN A 71 1.34 -4.45 -3.19
C GLN A 71 1.22 -3.40 -4.30
N ALA A 72 2.29 -2.64 -4.57
CA ALA A 72 2.33 -1.70 -5.69
C ALA A 72 2.13 -2.40 -7.04
N ALA A 73 2.73 -3.59 -7.23
CA ALA A 73 2.53 -4.39 -8.44
C ALA A 73 1.08 -4.87 -8.58
N VAL A 74 0.46 -5.36 -7.49
CA VAL A 74 -0.96 -5.75 -7.49
C VAL A 74 -1.85 -4.57 -7.86
N LEU A 75 -1.64 -3.40 -7.23
CA LEU A 75 -2.37 -2.18 -7.57
C LEU A 75 -2.12 -1.76 -9.03
N GLY A 76 -0.89 -1.93 -9.53
CA GLY A 76 -0.50 -1.62 -10.90
C GLY A 76 -1.19 -2.46 -11.97
N THR A 77 -1.70 -3.67 -11.63
CA THR A 77 -2.52 -4.46 -12.55
C THR A 77 -3.96 -3.96 -12.65
N LEU A 78 -4.39 -3.12 -11.71
CA LEU A 78 -5.78 -2.69 -11.56
C LEU A 78 -5.98 -1.22 -11.90
N ALA A 79 -5.02 -0.38 -11.52
CA ALA A 79 -5.11 1.07 -11.63
C ALA A 79 -4.47 1.59 -12.93
N ARG A 80 -4.84 2.81 -13.32
CA ARG A 80 -4.14 3.55 -14.38
C ARG A 80 -2.72 3.89 -13.99
N THR A 81 -2.51 4.39 -12.76
CA THR A 81 -1.20 4.81 -12.25
C THR A 81 -1.11 4.58 -10.76
N VAL A 82 0.02 4.08 -10.29
CA VAL A 82 0.34 3.90 -8.88
C VAL A 82 1.56 4.74 -8.53
N TYR A 83 1.43 5.60 -7.53
CA TYR A 83 2.51 6.33 -6.89
C TYR A 83 2.79 5.68 -5.54
N THR A 84 4.03 5.28 -5.28
CA THR A 84 4.35 4.60 -4.02
C THR A 84 5.57 5.21 -3.34
N ILE A 85 5.47 5.40 -2.02
CA ILE A 85 6.49 6.07 -1.21
C ILE A 85 7.09 5.07 -0.21
N GLU A 86 8.42 5.01 -0.18
CA GLU A 86 9.19 4.21 0.77
C GLU A 86 10.22 5.10 1.50
N ILE A 87 10.25 5.01 2.82
CA ILE A 87 11.20 5.78 3.62
C ILE A 87 12.58 5.11 3.70
N VAL A 88 12.63 3.79 3.58
CA VAL A 88 13.87 3.01 3.62
C VAL A 88 14.48 2.96 2.21
N ALA A 89 15.45 3.81 1.96
CA ALA A 89 16.04 3.98 0.62
C ALA A 89 16.51 2.67 -0.06
N PRO A 90 17.18 1.69 0.63
CA PRO A 90 17.53 0.42 0.01
C PRO A 90 16.32 -0.42 -0.42
N LEU A 91 15.18 -0.35 0.30
CA LEU A 91 13.95 -1.01 -0.10
C LEU A 91 13.32 -0.34 -1.32
N ALA A 92 13.26 0.98 -1.34
CA ALA A 92 12.76 1.76 -2.47
C ALA A 92 13.51 1.43 -3.77
N GLU A 93 14.85 1.34 -3.69
CA GLU A 93 15.69 1.03 -4.86
C GLU A 93 15.43 -0.40 -5.36
N ARG A 94 15.42 -1.39 -4.46
CA ARG A 94 15.14 -2.78 -4.81
C ARG A 94 13.74 -2.96 -5.39
N ALA A 95 12.73 -2.29 -4.82
CA ALA A 95 11.36 -2.32 -5.34
C ALA A 95 11.29 -1.72 -6.74
N ARG A 96 11.91 -0.56 -6.97
CA ARG A 96 11.98 0.10 -8.28
C ARG A 96 12.61 -0.80 -9.34
N GLU A 97 13.73 -1.45 -9.01
CA GLU A 97 14.41 -2.38 -9.92
C GLU A 97 13.53 -3.59 -10.23
N THR A 98 12.90 -4.20 -9.22
CA THR A 98 12.02 -5.36 -9.39
C THR A 98 10.80 -5.01 -10.24
N LEU A 99 10.12 -3.91 -9.95
CA LEU A 99 8.96 -3.45 -10.70
C LEU A 99 9.32 -3.16 -12.17
N ARG A 100 10.45 -2.48 -12.42
CA ARG A 100 10.94 -2.21 -13.77
C ARG A 100 11.26 -3.50 -14.52
N ARG A 101 11.96 -4.45 -13.90
CA ARG A 101 12.33 -5.75 -14.49
C ARG A 101 11.10 -6.57 -14.85
N LEU A 102 10.03 -6.49 -14.03
CA LEU A 102 8.77 -7.21 -14.27
C LEU A 102 7.79 -6.45 -15.17
N GLY A 103 8.16 -5.26 -15.67
CA GLY A 103 7.40 -4.53 -16.68
C GLY A 103 6.28 -3.61 -16.15
N TYR A 104 6.23 -3.32 -14.85
CA TYR A 104 5.25 -2.40 -14.25
C TYR A 104 5.64 -0.95 -14.56
N ARG A 105 5.25 -0.44 -15.74
CA ARG A 105 5.60 0.92 -16.21
C ARG A 105 4.70 2.01 -15.65
N ASN A 106 3.56 1.64 -15.07
CA ASN A 106 2.58 2.55 -14.48
C ASN A 106 2.74 2.66 -12.95
N VAL A 107 3.84 2.15 -12.38
CA VAL A 107 4.19 2.26 -10.96
C VAL A 107 5.41 3.16 -10.80
N GLU A 108 5.25 4.27 -10.09
CA GLU A 108 6.32 5.21 -9.79
C GLU A 108 6.71 5.12 -8.31
N VAL A 109 8.00 4.85 -8.03
CA VAL A 109 8.54 4.68 -6.67
C VAL A 109 9.33 5.92 -6.26
N ARG A 110 8.96 6.53 -5.12
CA ARG A 110 9.69 7.65 -4.51
C ARG A 110 10.27 7.24 -3.15
N THR A 111 11.52 7.61 -2.90
CA THR A 111 12.08 7.56 -1.55
C THR A 111 11.66 8.83 -0.80
N GLY A 112 11.00 8.66 0.36
CA GLY A 112 10.49 9.81 1.09
C GLY A 112 9.68 9.49 2.32
N ASN A 113 9.20 10.55 2.98
CA ASN A 113 8.36 10.45 4.18
C ASN A 113 6.89 10.31 3.78
N GLY A 114 6.31 9.13 4.03
CA GLY A 114 4.93 8.82 3.71
C GLY A 114 3.87 9.68 4.42
N TYR A 115 4.20 10.26 5.58
CA TYR A 115 3.29 11.19 6.28
C TYR A 115 2.94 12.43 5.43
N LEU A 116 3.79 12.79 4.48
CA LEU A 116 3.60 13.95 3.61
C LEU A 116 2.77 13.64 2.37
N GLY A 117 2.60 12.36 2.05
CA GLY A 117 2.01 11.93 0.78
C GLY A 117 2.81 12.41 -0.42
N TRP A 118 2.11 12.63 -1.53
CA TRP A 118 2.71 13.09 -2.79
C TRP A 118 1.87 14.20 -3.42
N PRO A 119 1.98 15.44 -2.89
CA PRO A 119 1.10 16.54 -3.28
C PRO A 119 1.10 16.86 -4.76
N GLU A 120 2.25 16.66 -5.45
CA GLU A 120 2.43 16.98 -6.87
C GLU A 120 1.53 16.14 -7.80
N HIS A 121 1.06 14.98 -7.31
CA HIS A 121 0.17 14.06 -8.06
C HIS A 121 -1.23 13.98 -7.48
N ALA A 122 -1.50 14.73 -6.40
CA ALA A 122 -2.83 14.79 -5.80
C ALA A 122 -3.84 15.55 -6.71
N PRO A 123 -5.14 15.26 -6.62
CA PRO A 123 -5.77 14.33 -5.69
C PRO A 123 -5.78 12.88 -6.23
N PHE A 124 -5.72 11.91 -5.30
CA PHE A 124 -5.77 10.47 -5.60
C PHE A 124 -7.19 9.91 -5.47
N ASP A 125 -7.53 8.95 -6.31
CA ASP A 125 -8.82 8.23 -6.23
C ASP A 125 -8.83 7.26 -5.05
N ARG A 126 -7.67 6.62 -4.78
CA ARG A 126 -7.48 5.65 -3.71
C ARG A 126 -6.15 5.88 -3.00
N ILE A 127 -6.13 5.61 -1.68
CA ILE A 127 -4.88 5.62 -0.90
C ILE A 127 -4.77 4.30 -0.13
N MET A 128 -3.63 3.61 -0.28
CA MET A 128 -3.26 2.41 0.46
C MET A 128 -2.12 2.73 1.41
N VAL A 129 -2.27 2.43 2.70
CA VAL A 129 -1.17 2.59 3.68
C VAL A 129 -0.83 1.22 4.26
N THR A 130 0.42 0.80 4.13
CA THR A 130 0.90 -0.54 4.51
C THR A 130 1.79 -0.54 5.75
N ALA A 131 1.82 0.56 6.50
CA ALA A 131 2.46 0.70 7.81
C ALA A 131 1.52 1.47 8.75
N ALA A 132 1.55 1.19 10.05
CA ALA A 132 0.62 1.76 11.01
C ALA A 132 1.11 3.08 11.62
N PRO A 133 0.52 4.24 11.28
CA PRO A 133 0.69 5.46 12.04
C PRO A 133 -0.15 5.41 13.34
N ASN A 134 0.18 6.28 14.30
CA ASN A 134 -0.61 6.41 15.54
C ASN A 134 -2.02 6.94 15.25
N GLU A 135 -2.14 7.82 14.26
CA GLU A 135 -3.39 8.43 13.80
C GLU A 135 -3.35 8.64 12.29
N VAL A 136 -4.51 8.85 11.68
CA VAL A 136 -4.62 9.08 10.22
C VAL A 136 -3.92 10.39 9.85
N PRO A 137 -2.88 10.38 8.99
CA PRO A 137 -2.16 11.60 8.63
C PRO A 137 -3.06 12.59 7.88
N PRO A 138 -3.21 13.84 8.38
CA PRO A 138 -4.07 14.84 7.74
C PRO A 138 -3.70 15.14 6.28
N ALA A 139 -2.41 15.06 5.94
CA ALA A 139 -1.95 15.27 4.57
C ALA A 139 -2.50 14.23 3.59
N LEU A 140 -2.66 12.97 4.03
CA LEU A 140 -3.22 11.91 3.18
C LEU A 140 -4.73 12.13 2.96
N ILE A 141 -5.45 12.56 4.01
CA ILE A 141 -6.87 12.91 3.88
C ILE A 141 -7.04 14.05 2.86
N LYS A 142 -6.21 15.09 2.94
CA LYS A 142 -6.27 16.23 2.01
C LYS A 142 -5.98 15.85 0.55
N GLN A 143 -5.16 14.82 0.35
CA GLN A 143 -4.75 14.34 -0.97
C GLN A 143 -5.68 13.27 -1.56
N LEU A 144 -6.63 12.75 -0.79
CA LEU A 144 -7.66 11.83 -1.28
C LEU A 144 -8.80 12.63 -1.91
N LYS A 145 -9.36 12.20 -3.03
CA LYS A 145 -10.57 12.80 -3.64
C LYS A 145 -11.77 12.66 -2.70
N VAL A 146 -12.68 13.62 -2.74
CA VAL A 146 -14.01 13.46 -2.11
C VAL A 146 -14.71 12.26 -2.74
N GLY A 147 -15.23 11.35 -1.91
CA GLY A 147 -15.76 10.05 -2.33
C GLY A 147 -14.70 8.96 -2.50
N GLY A 148 -13.40 9.31 -2.53
CA GLY A 148 -12.30 8.36 -2.59
C GLY A 148 -12.17 7.50 -1.34
N LEU A 149 -11.53 6.34 -1.48
CA LEU A 149 -11.33 5.38 -0.39
C LEU A 149 -9.88 5.32 0.06
N MET A 150 -9.67 5.14 1.37
CA MET A 150 -8.36 4.91 1.98
C MET A 150 -8.42 3.65 2.84
N ALA A 151 -7.45 2.74 2.65
CA ALA A 151 -7.19 1.63 3.55
C ALA A 151 -5.94 1.95 4.38
N ILE A 152 -6.07 2.03 5.70
CA ILE A 152 -4.99 2.44 6.60
C ILE A 152 -5.06 1.71 7.94
N PRO A 153 -3.99 0.99 8.35
CA PRO A 153 -3.88 0.51 9.73
C PRO A 153 -3.55 1.70 10.66
N VAL A 154 -4.23 1.79 11.79
CA VAL A 154 -4.03 2.88 12.76
C VAL A 154 -3.84 2.30 14.14
N GLY A 155 -2.90 2.83 14.90
CA GLY A 155 -2.64 2.45 16.29
C GLY A 155 -1.20 2.03 16.56
N THR A 156 -0.90 1.71 17.82
CA THR A 156 0.42 1.31 18.31
C THR A 156 0.41 -0.14 18.79
N THR A 157 0.07 -0.38 20.06
CA THR A 157 -0.05 -1.73 20.66
C THR A 157 -1.30 -2.47 20.20
N SER A 158 -2.40 -1.76 20.01
CA SER A 158 -3.62 -2.23 19.39
C SER A 158 -3.79 -1.48 18.06
N GLN A 159 -3.94 -2.21 16.97
CA GLN A 159 -4.07 -1.63 15.63
C GLN A 159 -5.35 -2.11 14.97
N GLU A 160 -6.01 -1.18 14.28
CA GLU A 160 -7.18 -1.43 13.44
C GLU A 160 -6.89 -0.98 12.01
N LEU A 161 -7.07 -1.87 11.05
CA LEU A 161 -7.20 -1.48 9.66
C LEU A 161 -8.55 -0.78 9.49
N ARG A 162 -8.52 0.45 9.02
CA ARG A 162 -9.71 1.26 8.75
C ARG A 162 -9.86 1.45 7.25
N ILE A 163 -11.07 1.23 6.75
CA ILE A 163 -11.47 1.63 5.42
C ILE A 163 -12.26 2.92 5.57
N LEU A 164 -11.69 3.99 5.05
CA LEU A 164 -12.22 5.35 5.17
C LEU A 164 -12.71 5.83 3.80
N ARG A 165 -13.83 6.54 3.78
CA ARG A 165 -14.28 7.34 2.64
C ARG A 165 -14.05 8.81 2.96
N ARG A 166 -13.46 9.58 2.04
CA ARG A 166 -13.40 11.03 2.19
C ARG A 166 -14.77 11.65 1.92
N THR A 167 -15.20 12.52 2.82
CA THR A 167 -16.37 13.38 2.68
C THR A 167 -15.92 14.83 2.42
N GLU A 168 -16.85 15.73 2.16
CA GLU A 168 -16.55 17.16 2.01
C GLU A 168 -15.97 17.78 3.29
N THR A 169 -16.40 17.28 4.46
CA THR A 169 -16.03 17.83 5.77
C THR A 169 -15.01 17.00 6.55
N GLY A 170 -14.63 15.81 6.06
CA GLY A 170 -13.70 14.92 6.77
C GLY A 170 -13.64 13.51 6.19
N THR A 171 -13.75 12.51 7.04
CA THR A 171 -13.76 11.10 6.66
C THR A 171 -14.86 10.33 7.39
N GLU A 172 -15.42 9.33 6.71
CA GLU A 172 -16.34 8.34 7.25
C GLU A 172 -15.64 6.99 7.32
N THR A 173 -15.73 6.28 8.45
CA THR A 173 -15.22 4.91 8.57
C THR A 173 -16.28 3.93 8.10
N LEU A 174 -15.97 3.18 7.03
CA LEU A 174 -16.88 2.20 6.45
C LEU A 174 -16.71 0.81 7.06
N LYS A 175 -15.47 0.45 7.44
CA LYS A 175 -15.13 -0.88 7.97
C LYS A 175 -13.89 -0.80 8.85
N THR A 176 -13.83 -1.67 9.85
CA THR A 176 -12.63 -1.89 10.68
C THR A 176 -12.32 -3.39 10.78
N LEU A 177 -11.03 -3.71 10.94
CA LEU A 177 -10.53 -5.07 11.14
C LEU A 177 -9.31 -5.01 12.07
N PRO A 178 -9.25 -5.80 13.16
CA PRO A 178 -8.04 -5.92 13.96
C PRO A 178 -6.87 -6.46 13.12
N VAL A 179 -5.71 -5.80 13.20
CA VAL A 179 -4.53 -6.15 12.39
C VAL A 179 -3.24 -5.91 13.17
N ARG A 180 -2.12 -6.35 12.59
CA ARG A 180 -0.78 -6.03 13.06
C ARG A 180 0.12 -5.69 11.88
N PHE A 181 0.52 -4.43 11.80
CA PHE A 181 1.46 -3.89 10.82
C PHE A 181 2.73 -3.38 11.50
N VAL A 182 3.80 -3.23 10.72
CA VAL A 182 4.99 -2.49 11.15
C VAL A 182 4.60 -1.03 11.41
N PRO A 183 5.23 -0.35 12.39
CA PRO A 183 4.97 1.06 12.65
C PRO A 183 5.32 1.91 11.42
N MET A 184 4.52 2.91 11.14
CA MET A 184 4.85 3.92 10.16
C MET A 184 5.94 4.84 10.71
N THR A 185 7.09 4.87 10.05
CA THR A 185 8.25 5.68 10.44
C THR A 185 8.29 7.00 9.67
N GLY A 186 9.06 7.96 10.17
CA GLY A 186 9.05 9.34 9.72
C GLY A 186 8.36 10.25 10.73
N LYS A 187 8.22 11.53 10.41
CA LYS A 187 7.54 12.50 11.27
C LYS A 187 6.45 13.22 10.48
N PRO A 188 5.23 13.38 11.03
CA PRO A 188 4.29 14.35 10.51
C PRO A 188 4.97 15.74 10.50
N LYS A 189 4.67 16.58 9.50
CA LYS A 189 5.01 18.00 9.62
C LYS A 189 4.14 18.56 10.75
N GLY A 190 4.79 19.10 11.77
CA GLY A 190 4.16 19.98 12.76
C GLY A 190 3.57 21.23 12.13
#